data_3682303dbf697e379c9f820422de1c1f
#
_entry.id   3682303dbf697e379c9f820422de1c1f
#
_cell.length_a   1.000
_cell.length_b   1.000
_cell.length_c   1.000
_cell.angle_alpha   90.00
_cell.angle_beta   90.00
_cell.angle_gamma   90.00
#
_symmetry.space_group_name_H-M   'P 1'
#
loop_
_entity.id
_entity.type
_entity.pdbx_description
1 polymer ?
#
loop_
_entity_poly.entity_id
_entity_poly.type
_entity_poly.pdbx_seq_one_letter_code
_entity_poly.pdbx_strand_id
1 'polypeptide(L)'
;MKTFSAKAADIDKKWVTIDASGLVVGRLAAIVALRLRGKHKPGYTPHVDDGDNVIIVNAAKAVFTGRKREQKVYYHHTGYIGGIKERSAKAIFEGRFPERIVEKAVERMLPRGPLGRVQLGNLRVYPGAEHPHEAQKPEKLDVAAMNRKNVRSA
;
A
#
# COMPACT_ATOMS: atom_id res chain seq x y z
N MET A 1 24.33 -27.18 7.19
CA MET A 1 22.89 -26.97 6.85
C MET A 1 22.79 -25.97 5.73
N LYS A 2 22.04 -26.26 4.68
CA LYS A 2 21.74 -25.27 3.62
C LYS A 2 20.41 -24.61 3.94
N THR A 3 20.38 -23.28 4.04
CA THR A 3 19.13 -22.51 4.19
C THR A 3 18.42 -22.40 2.84
N PHE A 4 17.09 -22.41 2.86
CA PHE A 4 16.30 -22.20 1.65
C PHE A 4 16.53 -20.80 1.10
N SER A 5 16.69 -20.69 -0.20
CA SER A 5 16.74 -19.43 -0.93
C SER A 5 15.90 -19.59 -2.20
N ALA A 6 14.85 -18.80 -2.33
CA ALA A 6 13.94 -18.84 -3.47
C ALA A 6 14.67 -18.46 -4.76
N LYS A 7 14.39 -19.17 -5.84
CA LYS A 7 14.82 -18.84 -7.20
C LYS A 7 13.64 -18.20 -7.96
N ALA A 8 13.93 -17.54 -9.06
CA ALA A 8 12.89 -16.90 -9.88
C ALA A 8 11.80 -17.88 -10.37
N ALA A 9 12.15 -19.16 -10.56
CA ALA A 9 11.21 -20.20 -10.95
C ALA A 9 10.27 -20.66 -9.81
N ASP A 10 10.65 -20.41 -8.56
CA ASP A 10 9.88 -20.84 -7.38
C ASP A 10 8.84 -19.79 -6.94
N ILE A 11 8.80 -18.65 -7.65
CA ILE A 11 7.97 -17.49 -7.28
C ILE A 11 6.56 -17.68 -7.84
N ASP A 12 5.58 -17.77 -6.93
CA ASP A 12 4.16 -17.73 -7.26
C ASP A 12 3.54 -16.43 -6.71
N LYS A 13 3.20 -15.50 -7.63
CA LYS A 13 2.57 -14.21 -7.28
C LYS A 13 1.06 -14.29 -7.44
N LYS A 14 0.36 -14.16 -6.33
CA LYS A 14 -1.09 -14.07 -6.31
C LYS A 14 -1.58 -12.64 -6.47
N TRP A 15 -2.81 -12.49 -6.93
CA TRP A 15 -3.50 -11.21 -6.97
C TRP A 15 -4.48 -11.11 -5.79
N VAL A 16 -4.40 -10.02 -5.05
CA VAL A 16 -5.19 -9.80 -3.84
C VAL A 16 -5.89 -8.45 -3.92
N THR A 17 -7.20 -8.44 -3.67
CA THR A 17 -8.00 -7.20 -3.59
C THR A 17 -8.34 -6.88 -2.13
N ILE A 18 -8.18 -5.62 -1.75
CA ILE A 18 -8.48 -5.09 -0.42
C ILE A 18 -9.43 -3.90 -0.56
N ASP A 19 -10.52 -3.89 0.17
CA ASP A 19 -11.39 -2.72 0.30
C ASP A 19 -10.87 -1.82 1.43
N ALA A 20 -10.57 -0.57 1.09
CA ALA A 20 -10.05 0.42 2.02
C ALA A 20 -11.13 1.19 2.79
N SER A 21 -12.41 0.92 2.54
CA SER A 21 -13.52 1.64 3.18
C SER A 21 -13.48 1.52 4.71
N GLY A 22 -13.38 2.66 5.41
CA GLY A 22 -13.30 2.72 6.87
C GLY A 22 -12.03 2.15 7.48
N LEU A 23 -11.05 1.70 6.67
CA LEU A 23 -9.78 1.19 7.18
C LEU A 23 -8.83 2.33 7.55
N VAL A 24 -8.09 2.13 8.63
CA VAL A 24 -7.04 3.06 9.07
C VAL A 24 -5.85 2.96 8.13
N VAL A 25 -5.51 4.08 7.45
CA VAL A 25 -4.45 4.17 6.42
C VAL A 25 -3.13 3.51 6.86
N GLY A 26 -2.66 3.79 8.08
CA GLY A 26 -1.37 3.25 8.55
C GLY A 26 -1.38 1.73 8.75
N ARG A 27 -2.50 1.17 9.22
CA ARG A 27 -2.65 -0.28 9.42
C ARG A 27 -2.82 -1.01 8.09
N LEU A 28 -3.64 -0.45 7.20
CA LEU A 28 -3.76 -0.93 5.83
C LEU A 28 -2.38 -0.98 5.16
N ALA A 29 -1.63 0.13 5.21
CA ALA A 29 -0.32 0.22 4.59
C ALA A 29 0.69 -0.81 5.14
N ALA A 30 0.66 -1.10 6.44
CA ALA A 30 1.53 -2.11 7.06
C ALA A 30 1.24 -3.53 6.53
N ILE A 31 -0.04 -3.89 6.42
CA ILE A 31 -0.45 -5.21 5.89
C ILE A 31 -0.09 -5.31 4.40
N VAL A 32 -0.36 -4.26 3.63
CA VAL A 32 -0.04 -4.20 2.21
C VAL A 32 1.48 -4.31 1.98
N ALA A 33 2.29 -3.56 2.72
CA ALA A 33 3.74 -3.64 2.62
C ALA A 33 4.29 -5.03 2.97
N LEU A 34 3.70 -5.71 3.96
CA LEU A 34 4.03 -7.08 4.31
C LEU A 34 3.73 -8.05 3.16
N ARG A 35 2.58 -7.88 2.48
CA ARG A 35 2.17 -8.67 1.32
C ARG A 35 3.06 -8.42 0.10
N LEU A 36 3.34 -7.16 -0.23
CA LEU A 36 4.20 -6.76 -1.34
C LEU A 36 5.64 -7.26 -1.18
N ARG A 37 6.13 -7.39 0.06
CA ARG A 37 7.46 -7.96 0.34
C ARG A 37 7.48 -9.48 0.35
N GLY A 38 6.33 -10.14 0.41
CA GLY A 38 6.23 -11.59 0.51
C GLY A 38 6.48 -12.16 1.91
N LYS A 39 6.52 -11.32 2.96
CA LYS A 39 6.81 -11.78 4.35
C LYS A 39 5.74 -12.69 4.96
N HIS A 40 4.60 -12.83 4.32
CA HIS A 40 3.54 -13.76 4.72
C HIS A 40 3.77 -15.18 4.20
N LYS A 41 4.69 -15.37 3.26
CA LYS A 41 5.03 -16.67 2.67
C LYS A 41 6.14 -17.35 3.46
N PRO A 42 6.09 -18.69 3.63
CA PRO A 42 7.14 -19.43 4.35
C PRO A 42 8.49 -19.41 3.61
N GLY A 43 8.47 -19.30 2.28
CA GLY A 43 9.66 -19.25 1.42
C GLY A 43 10.26 -17.85 1.25
N TYR A 44 9.89 -16.88 2.09
CA TYR A 44 10.38 -15.51 2.00
C TYR A 44 11.90 -15.42 1.92
N THR A 45 12.41 -14.78 0.87
CA THR A 45 13.84 -14.52 0.67
C THR A 45 14.07 -13.01 0.49
N PRO A 46 14.91 -12.35 1.30
CA PRO A 46 15.02 -10.89 1.35
C PRO A 46 15.44 -10.20 0.06
N HIS A 47 16.22 -10.86 -0.79
CA HIS A 47 16.77 -10.30 -2.04
C HIS A 47 15.92 -10.61 -3.28
N VAL A 48 14.82 -11.34 -3.12
CA VAL A 48 13.92 -11.77 -4.20
C VAL A 48 12.56 -11.07 -4.06
N ASP A 49 11.93 -10.73 -5.19
CA ASP A 49 10.57 -10.17 -5.23
C ASP A 49 9.54 -11.30 -5.25
N ASP A 50 9.31 -11.91 -4.09
CA ASP A 50 8.33 -12.98 -3.86
C ASP A 50 6.97 -12.47 -3.37
N GLY A 51 6.75 -11.17 -3.41
CA GLY A 51 5.49 -10.54 -2.98
C GLY A 51 4.33 -10.78 -3.94
N ASP A 52 3.10 -10.57 -3.43
CA ASP A 52 1.88 -10.65 -4.20
C ASP A 52 1.57 -9.32 -4.90
N ASN A 53 0.72 -9.37 -5.94
CA ASN A 53 0.14 -8.17 -6.53
C ASN A 53 -1.06 -7.72 -5.69
N VAL A 54 -1.07 -6.47 -5.27
CA VAL A 54 -2.12 -5.95 -4.38
C VAL A 54 -2.93 -4.85 -5.09
N ILE A 55 -4.24 -5.02 -5.09
CA ILE A 55 -5.21 -4.04 -5.58
C ILE A 55 -5.94 -3.47 -4.37
N ILE A 56 -5.96 -2.15 -4.24
CA ILE A 56 -6.71 -1.45 -3.20
C ILE A 56 -7.83 -0.67 -3.87
N VAL A 57 -9.05 -0.90 -3.46
CA VAL A 57 -10.24 -0.17 -3.92
C VAL A 57 -10.78 0.74 -2.82
N ASN A 58 -11.61 1.72 -3.18
CA ASN A 58 -12.19 2.70 -2.26
C ASN A 58 -11.14 3.49 -1.44
N ALA A 59 -9.97 3.78 -2.00
CA ALA A 59 -8.91 4.50 -1.30
C ALA A 59 -9.33 5.88 -0.77
N ALA A 60 -10.29 6.54 -1.44
CA ALA A 60 -10.86 7.81 -0.99
C ALA A 60 -11.63 7.71 0.34
N LYS A 61 -12.11 6.51 0.70
CA LYS A 61 -12.87 6.24 1.93
C LYS A 61 -11.99 5.76 3.09
N ALA A 62 -10.67 5.71 2.90
CA ALA A 62 -9.73 5.36 3.96
C ALA A 62 -9.68 6.45 5.05
N VAL A 63 -9.45 6.06 6.30
CA VAL A 63 -9.58 6.94 7.46
C VAL A 63 -8.23 7.19 8.14
N PHE A 64 -7.98 8.43 8.57
CA PHE A 64 -6.92 8.76 9.49
C PHE A 64 -7.43 8.78 10.94
N THR A 65 -6.59 8.35 11.87
CA THR A 65 -6.90 8.43 13.30
C THR A 65 -6.47 9.77 13.88
N GLY A 66 -7.25 10.32 14.81
CA GLY A 66 -6.99 11.60 15.48
C GLY A 66 -7.04 12.76 14.47
N ARG A 67 -6.30 13.83 14.75
CA ARG A 67 -6.29 15.05 13.94
C ARG A 67 -5.35 14.98 12.72
N LYS A 68 -4.91 13.78 12.31
CA LYS A 68 -3.95 13.61 11.20
C LYS A 68 -4.49 14.10 9.85
N ARG A 69 -5.79 14.04 9.64
CA ARG A 69 -6.40 14.54 8.40
C ARG A 69 -6.09 16.02 8.16
N GLU A 70 -6.06 16.82 9.24
CA GLU A 70 -5.80 18.26 9.19
C GLU A 70 -4.32 18.60 9.35
N GLN A 71 -3.66 17.97 10.34
CA GLN A 71 -2.32 18.34 10.76
C GLN A 71 -1.20 17.68 9.94
N LYS A 72 -1.47 16.56 9.26
CA LYS A 72 -0.42 15.86 8.50
C LYS A 72 -0.10 16.63 7.22
N VAL A 73 1.16 17.01 7.06
CA VAL A 73 1.67 17.71 5.88
C VAL A 73 2.64 16.78 5.12
N TYR A 74 2.53 16.79 3.81
CA TYR A 74 3.43 16.11 2.89
C TYR A 74 4.30 17.15 2.20
N TYR A 75 5.62 16.98 2.34
CA TYR A 75 6.62 17.86 1.73
C TYR A 75 7.17 17.24 0.45
N HIS A 76 7.39 18.08 -0.53
CA HIS A 76 8.02 17.73 -1.79
C HIS A 76 8.96 18.85 -2.22
N HIS A 77 10.20 18.51 -2.56
CA HIS A 77 11.19 19.45 -3.07
C HIS A 77 11.19 19.45 -4.60
N THR A 78 11.19 20.62 -5.22
CA THR A 78 11.12 20.78 -6.69
C THR A 78 12.49 20.70 -7.38
N GLY A 79 13.58 20.67 -6.63
CA GLY A 79 14.96 20.73 -7.15
C GLY A 79 15.56 22.13 -7.23
N TYR A 80 14.76 23.19 -7.05
CA TYR A 80 15.22 24.58 -7.06
C TYR A 80 15.47 25.11 -5.64
N ILE A 81 16.31 26.13 -5.50
CA ILE A 81 16.57 26.81 -4.23
C ILE A 81 15.25 27.35 -3.67
N GLY A 82 14.94 27.04 -2.39
CA GLY A 82 13.67 27.41 -1.76
C GLY A 82 12.44 26.63 -2.26
N GLY A 83 12.63 25.58 -3.05
CA GLY A 83 11.57 24.84 -3.74
C GLY A 83 10.86 23.79 -2.89
N ILE A 84 10.70 23.95 -1.57
CA ILE A 84 9.93 23.06 -0.73
C ILE A 84 8.43 23.39 -0.91
N LYS A 85 7.66 22.41 -1.38
CA LYS A 85 6.21 22.49 -1.52
C LYS A 85 5.54 21.65 -0.44
N GLU A 86 4.43 22.17 0.11
CA GLU A 86 3.63 21.56 1.16
C GLU A 86 2.23 21.25 0.67
N ARG A 87 1.68 20.10 1.11
CA ARG A 87 0.26 19.77 0.94
C ARG A 87 -0.25 19.07 2.18
N SER A 88 -1.35 19.56 2.77
CA SER A 88 -2.02 18.89 3.86
C SER A 88 -2.70 17.60 3.39
N ALA A 89 -2.86 16.62 4.30
CA ALA A 89 -3.56 15.39 3.98
C ALA A 89 -5.01 15.66 3.56
N LYS A 90 -5.68 16.63 4.20
CA LYS A 90 -7.03 17.08 3.82
C LYS A 90 -7.09 17.52 2.36
N ALA A 91 -6.17 18.39 1.93
CA ALA A 91 -6.12 18.89 0.56
C ALA A 91 -5.85 17.78 -0.49
N ILE A 92 -5.20 16.68 -0.10
CA ILE A 92 -4.99 15.54 -0.99
C ILE A 92 -6.26 14.69 -1.07
N PHE A 93 -6.94 14.41 0.06
CA PHE A 93 -8.19 13.65 0.08
C PHE A 93 -9.32 14.34 -0.70
N GLU A 94 -9.41 15.65 -0.62
CA GLU A 94 -10.40 16.47 -1.32
C GLU A 94 -9.99 16.81 -2.76
N GLY A 95 -8.76 16.49 -3.13
CA GLY A 95 -8.19 16.75 -4.44
C GLY A 95 -8.51 15.67 -5.47
N ARG A 96 -7.93 15.86 -6.67
CA ARG A 96 -8.13 14.96 -7.83
C ARG A 96 -7.62 13.52 -7.61
N PHE A 97 -6.63 13.31 -6.74
CA PHE A 97 -5.92 12.03 -6.57
C PHE A 97 -5.84 11.63 -5.09
N PRO A 98 -6.97 11.24 -4.45
CA PRO A 98 -6.99 10.83 -3.04
C PRO A 98 -6.21 9.54 -2.77
N GLU A 99 -6.05 8.66 -3.77
CA GLU A 99 -5.30 7.41 -3.70
C GLU A 99 -3.83 7.60 -3.31
N ARG A 100 -3.25 8.76 -3.62
CA ARG A 100 -1.85 9.10 -3.30
C ARG A 100 -1.51 9.01 -1.81
N ILE A 101 -2.50 9.16 -0.94
CA ILE A 101 -2.29 9.03 0.50
C ILE A 101 -1.93 7.60 0.87
N VAL A 102 -2.67 6.64 0.33
CA VAL A 102 -2.42 5.21 0.55
C VAL A 102 -1.11 4.80 -0.12
N GLU A 103 -0.89 5.20 -1.36
CA GLU A 103 0.37 4.94 -2.08
C GLU A 103 1.58 5.44 -1.30
N LYS A 104 1.57 6.69 -0.83
CA LYS A 104 2.66 7.29 -0.04
C LYS A 104 2.85 6.61 1.31
N ALA A 105 1.78 6.12 1.93
CA ALA A 105 1.88 5.37 3.17
C ALA A 105 2.58 4.02 2.95
N VAL A 106 2.26 3.30 1.89
CA VAL A 106 2.89 2.03 1.52
C VAL A 106 4.34 2.24 1.06
N GLU A 107 4.58 3.20 0.16
CA GLU A 107 5.92 3.55 -0.33
C GLU A 107 6.92 3.77 0.81
N ARG A 108 6.51 4.49 1.85
CA ARG A 108 7.36 4.77 3.02
C ARG A 108 7.58 3.58 3.94
N MET A 109 6.81 2.51 3.80
CA MET A 109 6.96 1.25 4.55
C MET A 109 7.75 0.18 3.78
N LEU A 110 8.02 0.41 2.50
CA LEU A 110 8.88 -0.45 1.67
C LEU A 110 10.35 -0.03 1.74
N PRO A 111 11.29 -0.95 1.47
CA PRO A 111 12.72 -0.62 1.39
C PRO A 111 13.01 0.44 0.33
N ARG A 112 13.97 1.30 0.60
CA ARG A 112 14.45 2.32 -0.35
C ARG A 112 15.57 1.73 -1.21
N GLY A 113 15.22 1.09 -2.31
CA GLY A 113 16.22 0.51 -3.20
C GLY A 113 15.59 0.00 -4.49
N PRO A 114 16.38 -0.58 -5.41
CA PRO A 114 15.84 -1.12 -6.66
C PRO A 114 14.74 -2.15 -6.44
N LEU A 115 14.94 -3.10 -5.52
CA LEU A 115 13.96 -4.12 -5.16
C LEU A 115 12.66 -3.51 -4.61
N GLY A 116 12.76 -2.53 -3.71
CA GLY A 116 11.57 -1.85 -3.17
C GLY A 116 10.75 -1.10 -4.23
N ARG A 117 11.39 -0.57 -5.29
CA ARG A 117 10.69 0.05 -6.42
C ARG A 117 9.93 -0.99 -7.25
N VAL A 118 10.52 -2.16 -7.47
CA VAL A 118 9.85 -3.29 -8.16
C VAL A 118 8.64 -3.75 -7.34
N GLN A 119 8.81 -3.94 -6.03
CA GLN A 119 7.73 -4.31 -5.11
C GLN A 119 6.60 -3.28 -5.09
N LEU A 120 6.93 -1.98 -5.08
CA LEU A 120 5.92 -0.91 -5.18
C LEU A 120 5.18 -0.96 -6.52
N GLY A 121 5.83 -1.37 -7.61
CA GLY A 121 5.22 -1.56 -8.92
C GLY A 121 4.12 -2.63 -8.94
N ASN A 122 4.08 -3.54 -7.95
CA ASN A 122 3.03 -4.55 -7.79
C ASN A 122 1.78 -4.02 -7.06
N LEU A 123 1.79 -2.76 -6.62
CA LEU A 123 0.65 -2.09 -5.98
C LEU A 123 -0.20 -1.35 -7.02
N ARG A 124 -1.52 -1.52 -6.93
CA ARG A 124 -2.52 -0.77 -7.69
C ARG A 124 -3.52 -0.18 -6.71
N VAL A 125 -3.74 1.13 -6.77
CA VAL A 125 -4.66 1.83 -5.85
C VAL A 125 -5.71 2.58 -6.67
N TYR A 126 -6.98 2.37 -6.33
CA TYR A 126 -8.12 3.00 -6.99
C TYR A 126 -8.96 3.79 -5.98
N PRO A 127 -9.34 5.02 -6.32
CA PRO A 127 -10.17 5.85 -5.44
C PRO A 127 -11.60 5.30 -5.29
N GLY A 128 -12.14 4.68 -6.35
CA GLY A 128 -13.47 4.07 -6.40
C GLY A 128 -13.49 2.59 -6.09
N ALA A 129 -14.66 1.97 -6.30
CA ALA A 129 -14.89 0.54 -6.07
C ALA A 129 -14.45 -0.34 -7.26
N GLU A 130 -14.37 0.24 -8.46
CA GLU A 130 -14.08 -0.47 -9.70
C GLU A 130 -12.58 -0.54 -9.98
N HIS A 131 -12.14 -1.65 -10.57
CA HIS A 131 -10.78 -1.86 -11.02
C HIS A 131 -10.72 -2.66 -12.33
N PRO A 132 -9.78 -2.41 -13.24
CA PRO A 132 -9.70 -3.09 -14.55
C PRO A 132 -9.03 -4.48 -14.51
N HIS A 133 -8.82 -5.06 -13.33
CA HIS A 133 -8.05 -6.30 -13.14
C HIS A 133 -8.92 -7.53 -12.87
N GLU A 134 -10.14 -7.61 -13.39
CA GLU A 134 -11.04 -8.75 -13.18
C GLU A 134 -10.48 -10.03 -13.82
N ALA A 135 -9.83 -9.92 -14.96
CA ALA A 135 -9.21 -11.04 -15.67
C ALA A 135 -8.16 -11.79 -14.81
N GLN A 136 -7.55 -11.12 -13.84
CA GLN A 136 -6.57 -11.71 -12.93
C GLN A 136 -7.21 -12.51 -11.79
N LYS A 137 -8.54 -12.51 -11.65
CA LYS A 137 -9.32 -13.20 -10.61
C LYS A 137 -8.74 -12.98 -9.20
N PRO A 138 -8.63 -11.71 -8.75
CA PRO A 138 -7.99 -11.41 -7.48
C PRO A 138 -8.77 -11.97 -6.29
N GLU A 139 -8.07 -12.57 -5.33
CA GLU A 139 -8.64 -13.05 -4.07
C GLU A 139 -8.97 -11.85 -3.16
N LYS A 140 -10.15 -11.84 -2.56
CA LYS A 140 -10.53 -10.80 -1.58
C LYS A 140 -9.84 -11.06 -0.25
N LEU A 141 -9.11 -10.07 0.27
CA LEU A 141 -8.51 -10.10 1.59
C LEU A 141 -9.26 -9.15 2.53
N ASP A 142 -9.93 -9.71 3.52
CA ASP A 142 -10.63 -8.92 4.53
C ASP A 142 -9.67 -8.47 5.65
N VAL A 143 -9.15 -7.26 5.50
CA VAL A 143 -8.28 -6.62 6.49
C VAL A 143 -9.07 -6.19 7.73
N ALA A 144 -10.37 -5.92 7.60
CA ALA A 144 -11.23 -5.54 8.72
C ALA A 144 -11.37 -6.68 9.74
N ALA A 145 -11.57 -7.90 9.25
CA ALA A 145 -11.69 -9.09 10.08
C ALA A 145 -10.39 -9.49 10.81
N MET A 146 -9.23 -9.14 10.25
CA MET A 146 -7.94 -9.50 10.85
C MET A 146 -7.71 -8.86 12.22
N ASN A 147 -8.18 -7.64 12.43
CA ASN A 147 -8.02 -6.95 13.71
C ASN A 147 -9.08 -5.86 13.85
N ARG A 148 -9.82 -5.87 14.97
CA ARG A 148 -10.83 -4.84 15.32
C ARG A 148 -10.29 -3.40 15.24
N LYS A 149 -9.00 -3.19 15.49
CA LYS A 149 -8.37 -1.86 15.44
C LYS A 149 -8.11 -1.37 14.00
N ASN A 150 -8.29 -2.20 12.98
CA ASN A 150 -8.08 -1.81 11.58
C ASN A 150 -9.19 -0.90 11.07
N VAL A 151 -10.39 -1.02 11.62
CA VAL A 151 -11.57 -0.23 11.23
C VAL A 151 -11.79 0.90 12.23
N ARG A 152 -12.17 2.07 11.73
CA ARG A 152 -12.78 3.16 12.51
C ARG A 152 -13.89 3.79 11.69
N SER A 153 -15.00 4.09 12.36
CA SER A 153 -15.98 5.04 11.85
C SER A 153 -15.33 6.41 11.69
N ALA A 154 -15.60 7.06 10.59
CA ALA A 154 -15.17 8.42 10.31
C ALA A 154 -15.73 9.42 11.34
#